data_7560eec51fcb06893971af74ae822c6a
#
_entry.id   7560eec51fcb06893971af74ae822c6a
#
_cell.length_a   1.000
_cell.length_b   1.000
_cell.length_c   1.000
_cell.angle_alpha   90.00
_cell.angle_beta   90.00
_cell.angle_gamma   90.00
#
_symmetry.space_group_name_H-M   'P 1'
#
loop_
_entity.id
_entity.type
_entity.pdbx_description
1 polymer ?
#
loop_
_entity_poly.entity_id
_entity_poly.type
_entity_poly.pdbx_seq_one_letter_code
_entity_poly.pdbx_strand_id
1 'polypeptide(L)'
;MQTVVETPMYLRAAADLYSEADREEIVRTIAAYPEAGDLMPGTGGYRKLRFARSGMGKRGGARVVYLYGGEDLPIFLITVYAKSEKGNLSKAEQNALAPMPSVDREEFRCRFEGEAMSKLFEEMAQGTAEARAYMEGERKGYKVTLPETVDVRGLRKRLHLSQGRFADNFGLSVDAVRHWESGRRQPEAAARALLIVIAADPEFVMRSLAKSA
;
A
#
# COMPACT_ATOMS: atom_id res chain seq x y z
N MET A 1 -1.92 -7.56 -8.16
CA MET A 1 -0.99 -6.56 -7.55
C MET A 1 -1.81 -5.41 -7.03
N GLN A 2 -1.49 -4.92 -5.84
CA GLN A 2 -2.19 -3.80 -5.21
C GLN A 2 -1.36 -2.52 -5.24
N THR A 3 -2.04 -1.37 -5.06
CA THR A 3 -1.37 -0.09 -4.83
C THR A 3 -0.58 -0.13 -3.53
N VAL A 4 0.66 0.32 -3.57
CA VAL A 4 1.52 0.45 -2.38
C VAL A 4 1.77 1.93 -2.11
N VAL A 5 1.58 2.32 -0.87
CA VAL A 5 1.82 3.67 -0.36
C VAL A 5 2.97 3.60 0.65
N GLU A 6 4.07 4.25 0.31
CA GLU A 6 5.21 4.42 1.19
C GLU A 6 4.96 5.67 2.05
N THR A 7 4.80 5.48 3.38
CA THR A 7 4.58 6.61 4.30
C THR A 7 5.85 7.43 4.49
N PRO A 8 5.76 8.71 4.87
CA PRO A 8 6.93 9.52 5.20
C PRO A 8 7.84 8.88 6.27
N MET A 9 7.25 8.20 7.26
CA MET A 9 8.00 7.46 8.27
C MET A 9 8.81 6.32 7.66
N TYR A 10 8.20 5.50 6.82
CA TYR A 10 8.88 4.42 6.11
C TYR A 10 10.01 4.97 5.22
N LEU A 11 9.74 6.01 4.44
CA LEU A 11 10.73 6.60 3.53
C LEU A 11 11.98 7.08 4.28
N ARG A 12 11.83 7.72 5.44
CA ARG A 12 12.95 8.12 6.30
C ARG A 12 13.72 6.91 6.83
N ALA A 13 13.04 5.95 7.43
CA ALA A 13 13.67 4.76 8.00
C ALA A 13 14.35 3.87 6.93
N ALA A 14 13.77 3.79 5.74
CA ALA A 14 14.32 3.00 4.64
C ALA A 14 15.54 3.65 3.98
N ALA A 15 15.65 4.98 3.97
CA ALA A 15 16.78 5.69 3.38
C ALA A 15 18.12 5.31 4.03
N ASP A 16 18.12 5.04 5.33
CA ASP A 16 19.32 4.67 6.09
C ASP A 16 19.72 3.19 5.90
N LEU A 17 18.78 2.35 5.44
CA LEU A 17 18.95 0.89 5.42
C LEU A 17 19.05 0.31 4.01
N TYR A 18 18.44 0.93 3.01
CA TYR A 18 18.27 0.38 1.68
C TYR A 18 18.61 1.38 0.56
N SER A 19 19.22 0.89 -0.50
CA SER A 19 19.34 1.63 -1.76
C SER A 19 17.97 1.85 -2.41
N GLU A 20 17.90 2.73 -3.40
CA GLU A 20 16.66 2.95 -4.15
C GLU A 20 16.18 1.68 -4.85
N ALA A 21 17.11 0.92 -5.47
CA ALA A 21 16.81 -0.36 -6.12
C ALA A 21 16.25 -1.41 -5.12
N ASP A 22 16.82 -1.49 -3.91
CA ASP A 22 16.29 -2.39 -2.87
C ASP A 22 14.87 -1.99 -2.46
N ARG A 23 14.59 -0.68 -2.33
CA ARG A 23 13.25 -0.16 -2.00
C ARG A 23 12.22 -0.48 -3.08
N GLU A 24 12.59 -0.34 -4.34
CA GLU A 24 11.73 -0.73 -5.46
C GLU A 24 11.42 -2.23 -5.46
N GLU A 25 12.41 -3.08 -5.15
CA GLU A 25 12.19 -4.52 -5.03
C GLU A 25 11.27 -4.87 -3.86
N ILE A 26 11.42 -4.19 -2.70
CA ILE A 26 10.53 -4.32 -1.55
C ILE A 26 9.09 -4.00 -1.95
N VAL A 27 8.86 -2.85 -2.58
CA VAL A 27 7.55 -2.41 -3.04
C VAL A 27 6.95 -3.41 -4.01
N ARG A 28 7.71 -3.85 -5.02
CA ARG A 28 7.26 -4.82 -6.03
C ARG A 28 6.88 -6.16 -5.39
N THR A 29 7.71 -6.65 -4.47
CA THR A 29 7.47 -7.92 -3.78
C THR A 29 6.20 -7.87 -2.92
N ILE A 30 6.02 -6.82 -2.13
CA ILE A 30 4.85 -6.66 -1.26
C ILE A 30 3.58 -6.42 -2.08
N ALA A 31 3.66 -5.67 -3.19
CA ALA A 31 2.54 -5.48 -4.11
C ALA A 31 2.08 -6.79 -4.76
N ALA A 32 3.04 -7.68 -5.09
CA ALA A 32 2.74 -8.97 -5.70
C ALA A 32 2.22 -10.02 -4.71
N TYR A 33 2.76 -10.00 -3.50
CA TYR A 33 2.48 -10.98 -2.44
C TYR A 33 2.17 -10.29 -1.10
N PRO A 34 0.99 -9.67 -0.95
CA PRO A 34 0.64 -8.88 0.24
C PRO A 34 0.67 -9.68 1.54
N GLU A 35 0.49 -10.98 1.45
CA GLU A 35 0.45 -11.88 2.60
C GLU A 35 1.78 -12.58 2.90
N ALA A 36 2.85 -12.30 2.15
CA ALA A 36 4.15 -12.96 2.32
C ALA A 36 4.82 -12.68 3.68
N GLY A 37 4.51 -11.55 4.32
CA GLY A 37 5.04 -11.23 5.64
C GLY A 37 4.30 -11.94 6.77
N ASP A 38 5.03 -12.27 7.84
CA ASP A 38 4.45 -12.84 9.06
C ASP A 38 3.47 -11.83 9.68
N LEU A 39 2.25 -12.26 9.98
CA LEU A 39 1.29 -11.47 10.73
C LEU A 39 1.84 -11.17 12.12
N MET A 40 1.74 -9.94 12.56
CA MET A 40 2.08 -9.53 13.92
C MET A 40 0.85 -9.73 14.82
N PRO A 41 0.86 -10.72 15.75
CA PRO A 41 -0.34 -11.05 16.53
C PRO A 41 -0.81 -9.86 17.38
N GLY A 42 -2.12 -9.63 17.44
CA GLY A 42 -2.72 -8.60 18.28
C GLY A 42 -2.52 -7.15 17.81
N THR A 43 -2.12 -6.94 16.57
CA THR A 43 -1.84 -5.59 16.04
C THR A 43 -2.83 -5.10 14.97
N GLY A 44 -3.89 -5.86 14.67
CA GLY A 44 -4.92 -5.39 13.73
C GLY A 44 -4.55 -5.45 12.24
N GLY A 45 -3.64 -6.33 11.84
CA GLY A 45 -3.33 -6.55 10.40
C GLY A 45 -1.93 -6.15 9.96
N TYR A 46 -1.07 -5.71 10.89
CA TYR A 46 0.32 -5.45 10.56
C TYR A 46 1.06 -6.74 10.26
N ARG A 47 1.89 -6.68 9.22
CA ARG A 47 2.78 -7.77 8.79
C ARG A 47 4.22 -7.31 8.79
N LYS A 48 5.14 -8.24 9.00
CA LYS A 48 6.59 -8.00 8.92
C LYS A 48 7.22 -8.95 7.92
N LEU A 49 7.97 -8.41 6.98
CA LEU A 49 8.70 -9.20 5.97
C LEU A 49 10.19 -8.91 6.06
N ARG A 50 11.00 -9.96 5.96
CA ARG A 50 12.45 -9.83 5.98
C ARG A 50 12.98 -9.63 4.57
N PHE A 51 13.71 -8.55 4.37
CA PHE A 51 14.50 -8.31 3.16
C PHE A 51 16.00 -8.35 3.46
N ALA A 52 16.76 -8.93 2.53
CA ALA A 52 18.19 -8.83 2.54
C ALA A 52 18.60 -7.37 2.21
N ARG A 53 19.76 -6.94 2.74
CA ARG A 53 20.37 -5.66 2.35
C ARG A 53 21.47 -5.96 1.35
N SER A 54 21.49 -5.26 0.24
CA SER A 54 22.53 -5.40 -0.78
C SER A 54 23.92 -5.20 -0.17
N GLY A 55 24.84 -6.09 -0.47
CA GLY A 55 26.20 -6.04 0.07
C GLY A 55 26.38 -6.54 1.52
N MET A 56 25.33 -6.89 2.22
CA MET A 56 25.40 -7.49 3.55
C MET A 56 24.96 -8.95 3.50
N GLY A 57 25.84 -9.89 3.83
CA GLY A 57 25.56 -11.33 3.81
C GLY A 57 24.30 -11.72 4.59
N LYS A 58 23.99 -13.04 4.63
CA LYS A 58 22.76 -13.63 5.20
C LYS A 58 22.30 -13.09 6.58
N ARG A 59 23.17 -12.43 7.35
CA ARG A 59 22.89 -11.87 8.68
C ARG A 59 22.45 -10.40 8.67
N GLY A 60 22.62 -9.67 7.56
CA GLY A 60 22.39 -8.21 7.45
C GLY A 60 20.98 -7.77 7.04
N GLY A 61 19.97 -8.64 7.13
CA GLY A 61 18.61 -8.30 6.71
C GLY A 61 17.89 -7.35 7.68
N ALA A 62 17.03 -6.48 7.14
CA ALA A 62 16.11 -5.68 7.91
C ALA A 62 14.66 -6.23 7.79
N ARG A 63 13.76 -5.74 8.62
CA ARG A 63 12.34 -6.10 8.63
C ARG A 63 11.51 -4.90 8.22
N VAL A 64 10.79 -5.06 7.14
CA VAL A 64 9.78 -4.09 6.67
C VAL A 64 8.47 -4.41 7.37
N VAL A 65 7.89 -3.41 8.01
CA VAL A 65 6.55 -3.48 8.62
C VAL A 65 5.58 -2.78 7.68
N TYR A 66 4.49 -3.46 7.37
CA TYR A 66 3.46 -2.93 6.51
C TYR A 66 2.06 -3.31 7.01
N LEU A 67 1.07 -2.52 6.64
CA LEU A 67 -0.35 -2.76 6.92
C LEU A 67 -1.03 -3.25 5.63
N TYR A 68 -1.65 -4.41 5.71
CA TYR A 68 -2.48 -4.98 4.67
C TYR A 68 -3.90 -5.20 5.21
N GLY A 69 -4.85 -4.43 4.69
CA GLY A 69 -6.25 -4.43 5.11
C GLY A 69 -7.21 -5.11 4.14
N GLY A 70 -6.69 -5.94 3.20
CA GLY A 70 -7.50 -6.58 2.17
C GLY A 70 -7.36 -5.93 0.79
N GLU A 71 -8.15 -6.39 -0.18
CA GLU A 71 -8.01 -5.98 -1.59
C GLU A 71 -8.52 -4.56 -1.86
N ASP A 72 -9.43 -4.06 -1.03
CA ASP A 72 -10.08 -2.75 -1.23
C ASP A 72 -9.25 -1.57 -0.72
N LEU A 73 -8.18 -1.82 0.02
CA LEU A 73 -7.33 -0.79 0.59
C LEU A 73 -5.91 -0.85 0.01
N PRO A 74 -5.22 0.29 -0.13
CA PRO A 74 -3.80 0.27 -0.44
C PRO A 74 -3.00 -0.44 0.65
N ILE A 75 -1.87 -1.03 0.27
CA ILE A 75 -0.88 -1.52 1.23
C ILE A 75 -0.05 -0.33 1.71
N PHE A 76 0.05 -0.11 3.00
CA PHE A 76 0.87 0.95 3.57
C PHE A 76 2.18 0.40 4.11
N LEU A 77 3.32 0.86 3.59
CA LEU A 77 4.62 0.62 4.20
C LEU A 77 4.79 1.59 5.37
N ILE A 78 4.93 1.04 6.57
CA ILE A 78 4.84 1.78 7.84
C ILE A 78 6.21 2.17 8.37
N THR A 79 7.12 1.20 8.54
CA THR A 79 8.50 1.43 8.96
C THR A 79 9.40 0.26 8.56
N VAL A 80 10.69 0.41 8.76
CA VAL A 80 11.69 -0.65 8.62
C VAL A 80 12.73 -0.54 9.71
N TYR A 81 13.18 -1.67 10.24
CA TYR A 81 14.20 -1.74 11.27
C TYR A 81 15.20 -2.88 11.05
N ALA A 82 16.44 -2.67 11.47
CA ALA A 82 17.48 -3.70 11.40
C ALA A 82 17.24 -4.79 12.45
N LYS A 83 17.62 -6.03 12.14
CA LYS A 83 17.45 -7.17 13.09
C LYS A 83 18.17 -6.99 14.44
N SER A 84 19.22 -6.19 14.47
CA SER A 84 19.97 -5.84 15.69
C SER A 84 19.20 -4.89 16.62
N GLU A 85 18.28 -4.12 16.09
CA GLU A 85 17.38 -3.28 16.85
C GLU A 85 16.23 -4.18 17.33
N LYS A 86 16.13 -4.40 18.65
CA LYS A 86 15.11 -5.29 19.23
C LYS A 86 13.72 -4.79 18.92
N GLY A 87 13.11 -5.39 17.91
CA GLY A 87 11.77 -5.05 17.45
C GLY A 87 10.68 -5.98 18.00
N ASN A 88 10.66 -6.25 19.29
CA ASN A 88 9.55 -6.94 19.93
C ASN A 88 8.68 -5.92 20.66
N LEU A 89 7.46 -5.76 20.17
CA LEU A 89 6.43 -5.02 20.85
C LEU A 89 6.00 -5.74 22.15
N SER A 90 5.84 -5.01 23.22
CA SER A 90 5.19 -5.51 24.44
C SER A 90 3.73 -5.86 24.15
N LYS A 91 3.09 -6.60 25.06
CA LYS A 91 1.67 -6.91 24.93
C LYS A 91 0.79 -5.66 24.94
N ALA A 92 1.14 -4.66 25.73
CA ALA A 92 0.46 -3.37 25.78
C ALA A 92 0.55 -2.63 24.46
N GLU A 93 1.76 -2.55 23.87
CA GLU A 93 2.00 -1.94 22.56
C GLU A 93 1.24 -2.65 21.42
N GLN A 94 1.21 -3.99 21.44
CA GLN A 94 0.42 -4.76 20.46
C GLN A 94 -1.08 -4.44 20.56
N ASN A 95 -1.61 -4.42 21.77
CA ASN A 95 -3.02 -4.09 21.99
C ASN A 95 -3.34 -2.64 21.62
N ALA A 96 -2.38 -1.73 21.75
CA ALA A 96 -2.53 -0.34 21.36
C ALA A 96 -2.56 -0.13 19.85
N LEU A 97 -1.84 -0.94 19.09
CA LEU A 97 -1.81 -0.89 17.62
C LEU A 97 -3.07 -1.48 16.99
N ALA A 98 -3.75 -2.43 17.64
CA ALA A 98 -4.90 -3.14 17.09
C ALA A 98 -6.06 -2.22 16.64
N PRO A 99 -6.47 -1.17 17.38
CA PRO A 99 -7.54 -0.26 16.97
C PRO A 99 -7.06 0.90 16.09
N MET A 100 -5.77 1.04 15.80
CA MET A 100 -5.20 2.25 15.16
C MET A 100 -5.76 2.62 13.79
N PRO A 101 -6.25 1.72 12.94
CA PRO A 101 -6.94 2.16 11.72
C PRO A 101 -8.18 3.03 11.98
N SER A 102 -8.73 3.00 13.21
CA SER A 102 -9.97 3.69 13.58
C SER A 102 -9.83 4.75 14.70
N VAL A 103 -8.66 4.93 15.31
CA VAL A 103 -8.45 5.81 16.48
C VAL A 103 -7.71 7.10 16.10
N ASP A 104 -8.14 8.24 16.65
CA ASP A 104 -7.54 9.55 16.44
C ASP A 104 -6.13 9.65 17.08
N ARG A 105 -5.24 10.45 16.48
CA ARG A 105 -3.87 10.67 16.93
C ARG A 105 -3.78 11.30 18.32
N GLU A 106 -4.71 12.21 18.67
CA GLU A 106 -4.74 12.84 20.00
C GLU A 106 -5.21 11.87 21.08
N GLU A 107 -6.25 11.10 20.81
CA GLU A 107 -6.74 10.04 21.72
C GLU A 107 -5.66 8.99 21.98
N PHE A 108 -4.89 8.66 20.94
CA PHE A 108 -3.76 7.74 21.06
C PHE A 108 -2.65 8.30 21.94
N ARG A 109 -2.26 9.58 21.77
CA ARG A 109 -1.21 10.22 22.53
C ARG A 109 -1.58 10.36 24.01
N CYS A 110 -2.80 10.77 24.34
CA CYS A 110 -3.29 10.87 25.72
C CYS A 110 -3.31 9.52 26.44
N ARG A 111 -3.56 8.42 25.73
CA ARG A 111 -3.65 7.07 26.33
C ARG A 111 -2.30 6.55 26.85
N PHE A 112 -1.19 7.06 26.35
CA PHE A 112 0.18 6.59 26.64
C PHE A 112 1.10 7.67 27.17
N GLU A 113 0.59 8.83 27.58
CA GLU A 113 1.38 9.86 28.24
C GLU A 113 1.97 9.31 29.56
N GLY A 114 3.31 9.16 29.57
CA GLY A 114 4.07 8.72 30.76
C GLY A 114 4.62 7.30 30.73
N GLU A 115 4.32 6.49 29.74
CA GLU A 115 4.95 5.18 29.56
C GLU A 115 6.15 5.26 28.59
N ALA A 116 7.27 4.61 28.95
CA ALA A 116 8.43 4.49 28.08
C ALA A 116 8.12 3.48 26.96
N MET A 117 7.70 3.98 25.81
CA MET A 117 7.37 3.17 24.63
C MET A 117 8.63 2.79 23.85
N SER A 118 8.61 1.61 23.21
CA SER A 118 9.72 1.21 22.35
C SER A 118 9.78 2.09 21.08
N LYS A 119 11.00 2.35 20.60
CA LYS A 119 11.20 3.07 19.32
C LYS A 119 10.39 2.49 18.19
N LEU A 120 10.30 1.15 18.09
CA LEU A 120 9.49 0.49 17.07
C LEU A 120 8.02 0.85 17.18
N PHE A 121 7.48 0.90 18.41
CA PHE A 121 6.09 1.28 18.61
C PHE A 121 5.84 2.73 18.19
N GLU A 122 6.71 3.67 18.55
CA GLU A 122 6.59 5.08 18.15
C GLU A 122 6.61 5.23 16.62
N GLU A 123 7.52 4.53 15.94
CA GLU A 123 7.62 4.53 14.48
C GLU A 123 6.37 3.94 13.83
N MET A 124 5.85 2.82 14.35
CA MET A 124 4.61 2.21 13.86
C MET A 124 3.40 3.12 14.09
N ALA A 125 3.31 3.74 15.26
CA ALA A 125 2.25 4.68 15.58
C ALA A 125 2.25 5.87 14.62
N GLN A 126 3.41 6.46 14.38
CA GLN A 126 3.56 7.57 13.45
C GLN A 126 3.22 7.15 12.01
N GLY A 127 3.79 6.05 11.51
CA GLY A 127 3.51 5.56 10.15
C GLY A 127 2.03 5.22 9.94
N THR A 128 1.35 4.75 10.99
CA THR A 128 -0.10 4.50 10.94
C THR A 128 -0.91 5.78 10.89
N ALA A 129 -0.55 6.78 11.69
CA ALA A 129 -1.17 8.10 11.63
C ALA A 129 -1.00 8.73 10.23
N GLU A 130 0.17 8.56 9.62
CA GLU A 130 0.43 8.98 8.24
C GLU A 130 -0.43 8.20 7.24
N ALA A 131 -0.56 6.85 7.37
CA ALA A 131 -1.43 6.05 6.52
C ALA A 131 -2.89 6.51 6.58
N ARG A 132 -3.39 6.86 7.77
CA ARG A 132 -4.71 7.43 7.96
C ARG A 132 -4.84 8.80 7.30
N ALA A 133 -3.90 9.71 7.53
CA ALA A 133 -3.89 11.02 6.88
C ALA A 133 -3.91 10.91 5.35
N TYR A 134 -3.22 9.90 4.79
CA TYR A 134 -3.31 9.60 3.36
C TYR A 134 -4.74 9.22 2.94
N MET A 135 -5.43 8.38 3.70
CA MET A 135 -6.83 8.02 3.42
C MET A 135 -7.78 9.21 3.53
N GLU A 136 -7.47 10.18 4.38
CA GLU A 136 -8.20 11.45 4.55
C GLU A 136 -7.85 12.51 3.50
N GLY A 137 -6.89 12.24 2.60
CA GLY A 137 -6.55 13.09 1.47
C GLY A 137 -5.19 13.76 1.51
N GLU A 138 -4.39 13.59 2.57
CA GLU A 138 -3.01 14.10 2.60
C GLU A 138 -2.14 13.35 1.56
N ARG A 139 -1.31 14.11 0.83
CA ARG A 139 -0.46 13.54 -0.24
C ARG A 139 1.00 13.95 -0.14
N LYS A 140 1.32 14.92 0.72
CA LYS A 140 2.67 15.47 0.83
C LYS A 140 3.63 14.50 1.53
N GLY A 141 4.70 14.15 0.85
CA GLY A 141 5.76 13.27 1.39
C GLY A 141 5.51 11.78 1.24
N TYR A 142 4.41 11.36 0.59
CA TYR A 142 4.15 9.96 0.26
C TYR A 142 4.68 9.61 -1.13
N LYS A 143 5.14 8.37 -1.29
CA LYS A 143 5.41 7.80 -2.61
C LYS A 143 4.37 6.71 -2.89
N VAL A 144 3.68 6.82 -4.02
CA VAL A 144 2.61 5.89 -4.42
C VAL A 144 3.06 5.09 -5.61
N THR A 145 3.06 3.78 -5.47
CA THR A 145 3.34 2.86 -6.56
C THR A 145 2.06 2.14 -6.96
N LEU A 146 1.60 2.40 -8.18
CA LEU A 146 0.44 1.72 -8.75
C LEU A 146 0.83 0.32 -9.24
N PRO A 147 -0.11 -0.64 -9.25
CA PRO A 147 0.15 -1.98 -9.77
C PRO A 147 0.66 -1.92 -11.21
N GLU A 148 1.68 -2.70 -11.51
CA GLU A 148 2.25 -2.79 -12.88
C GLU A 148 1.25 -3.39 -13.88
N THR A 149 0.34 -4.23 -13.40
CA THR A 149 -0.67 -4.90 -14.22
C THR A 149 -2.06 -4.72 -13.62
N VAL A 150 -3.05 -4.53 -14.49
CA VAL A 150 -4.47 -4.50 -14.12
C VAL A 150 -5.18 -5.59 -14.91
N ASP A 151 -5.97 -6.43 -14.25
CA ASP A 151 -6.84 -7.40 -14.92
C ASP A 151 -8.05 -6.70 -15.57
N VAL A 152 -7.81 -6.15 -16.75
CA VAL A 152 -8.83 -5.41 -17.52
C VAL A 152 -10.02 -6.31 -17.85
N ARG A 153 -9.76 -7.59 -18.19
CA ARG A 153 -10.81 -8.55 -18.50
C ARG A 153 -11.68 -8.86 -17.29
N GLY A 154 -11.07 -9.09 -16.14
CA GLY A 154 -11.78 -9.31 -14.87
C GLY A 154 -12.60 -8.11 -14.46
N LEU A 155 -12.03 -6.91 -14.54
CA LEU A 155 -12.72 -5.65 -14.26
C LEU A 155 -13.97 -5.48 -15.14
N ARG A 156 -13.81 -5.60 -16.45
CA ARG A 156 -14.93 -5.50 -17.41
C ARG A 156 -16.04 -6.54 -17.15
N LYS A 157 -15.64 -7.79 -16.86
CA LYS A 157 -16.60 -8.86 -16.55
C LYS A 157 -17.39 -8.59 -15.28
N ARG A 158 -16.76 -8.06 -14.22
CA ARG A 158 -17.46 -7.65 -12.99
C ARG A 158 -18.52 -6.58 -13.25
N LEU A 159 -18.28 -5.69 -14.23
CA LEU A 159 -19.21 -4.66 -14.64
C LEU A 159 -20.27 -5.17 -15.66
N HIS A 160 -20.23 -6.45 -16.03
CA HIS A 160 -21.13 -7.06 -17.02
C HIS A 160 -21.16 -6.35 -18.38
N LEU A 161 -20.02 -5.77 -18.82
CA LEU A 161 -19.91 -5.00 -20.06
C LEU A 161 -19.24 -5.81 -21.18
N SER A 162 -19.66 -5.57 -22.44
CA SER A 162 -18.89 -5.98 -23.63
C SER A 162 -17.63 -5.10 -23.77
N GLN A 163 -16.64 -5.52 -24.56
CA GLN A 163 -15.43 -4.73 -24.81
C GLN A 163 -15.75 -3.36 -25.42
N GLY A 164 -16.71 -3.28 -26.35
CA GLY A 164 -17.16 -2.02 -26.92
C GLY A 164 -17.79 -1.12 -25.87
N ARG A 165 -18.79 -1.63 -25.13
CA ARG A 165 -19.46 -0.85 -24.08
C ARG A 165 -18.51 -0.40 -22.97
N PHE A 166 -17.53 -1.22 -22.61
CA PHE A 166 -16.50 -0.83 -21.64
C PHE A 166 -15.66 0.32 -22.18
N ALA A 167 -15.22 0.22 -23.42
CA ALA A 167 -14.46 1.30 -24.05
C ALA A 167 -15.28 2.59 -24.15
N ASP A 168 -16.52 2.53 -24.64
CA ASP A 168 -17.41 3.70 -24.78
C ASP A 168 -17.71 4.38 -23.44
N ASN A 169 -18.04 3.59 -22.40
CA ASN A 169 -18.39 4.13 -21.08
C ASN A 169 -17.24 4.85 -20.38
N PHE A 170 -16.00 4.45 -20.67
CA PHE A 170 -14.80 4.96 -19.98
C PHE A 170 -13.85 5.75 -20.88
N GLY A 171 -14.30 6.14 -22.08
CA GLY A 171 -13.50 6.95 -23.01
C GLY A 171 -12.23 6.26 -23.50
N LEU A 172 -12.25 4.93 -23.62
CA LEU A 172 -11.12 4.12 -24.06
C LEU A 172 -11.30 3.67 -25.52
N SER A 173 -10.23 3.35 -26.22
CA SER A 173 -10.35 2.72 -27.52
C SER A 173 -10.64 1.21 -27.37
N VAL A 174 -11.53 0.68 -28.18
CA VAL A 174 -11.87 -0.77 -28.19
C VAL A 174 -10.63 -1.61 -28.47
N ASP A 175 -9.75 -1.14 -29.34
CA ASP A 175 -8.52 -1.85 -29.70
C ASP A 175 -7.52 -1.86 -28.54
N ALA A 176 -7.43 -0.78 -27.75
CA ALA A 176 -6.63 -0.77 -26.53
C ALA A 176 -7.13 -1.83 -25.54
N VAL A 177 -8.45 -1.88 -25.29
CA VAL A 177 -9.07 -2.88 -24.40
C VAL A 177 -8.77 -4.30 -24.89
N ARG A 178 -8.92 -4.56 -26.19
CA ARG A 178 -8.60 -5.86 -26.80
C ARG A 178 -7.13 -6.27 -26.63
N HIS A 179 -6.21 -5.33 -26.84
CA HIS A 179 -4.78 -5.58 -26.68
C HIS A 179 -4.41 -5.85 -25.22
N TRP A 180 -4.99 -5.11 -24.27
CA TRP A 180 -4.75 -5.32 -22.84
C TRP A 180 -5.31 -6.68 -22.38
N GLU A 181 -6.53 -7.04 -22.80
CA GLU A 181 -7.13 -8.32 -22.42
C GLU A 181 -6.45 -9.54 -23.06
N SER A 182 -5.82 -9.37 -24.22
CA SER A 182 -5.06 -10.42 -24.90
C SER A 182 -3.60 -10.52 -24.45
N GLY A 183 -3.14 -9.59 -23.59
CA GLY A 183 -1.74 -9.52 -23.15
C GLY A 183 -0.76 -9.01 -24.21
N ARG A 184 -1.23 -8.57 -25.37
CA ARG A 184 -0.37 -8.02 -26.46
C ARG A 184 0.29 -6.71 -26.07
N ARG A 185 -0.39 -5.93 -25.24
CA ARG A 185 0.12 -4.68 -24.66
C ARG A 185 -0.33 -4.57 -23.21
N GLN A 186 0.47 -3.91 -22.39
CA GLN A 186 0.05 -3.50 -21.05
C GLN A 186 -0.50 -2.06 -21.08
N PRO A 187 -1.47 -1.72 -20.23
CA PRO A 187 -1.89 -0.33 -20.07
C PRO A 187 -0.72 0.53 -19.63
N GLU A 188 -0.53 1.66 -20.26
CA GLU A 188 0.44 2.68 -19.81
C GLU A 188 0.04 3.31 -18.47
N ALA A 189 0.91 4.08 -17.83
CA ALA A 189 0.71 4.59 -16.48
C ALA A 189 -0.61 5.36 -16.31
N ALA A 190 -0.96 6.25 -17.25
CA ALA A 190 -2.22 6.99 -17.21
C ALA A 190 -3.45 6.07 -17.34
N ALA A 191 -3.40 5.12 -18.27
CA ALA A 191 -4.48 4.14 -18.46
C ALA A 191 -4.62 3.23 -17.21
N ARG A 192 -3.51 2.81 -16.58
CA ARG A 192 -3.57 2.05 -15.34
C ARG A 192 -4.22 2.82 -14.21
N ALA A 193 -3.86 4.11 -14.04
CA ALA A 193 -4.48 4.97 -13.04
C ALA A 193 -5.99 5.07 -13.26
N LEU A 194 -6.44 5.29 -14.50
CA LEU A 194 -7.86 5.34 -14.84
C LEU A 194 -8.56 4.00 -14.54
N LEU A 195 -7.97 2.87 -14.93
CA LEU A 195 -8.53 1.53 -14.68
C LEU A 195 -8.68 1.23 -13.17
N ILE A 196 -7.76 1.72 -12.34
CA ILE A 196 -7.85 1.61 -10.88
C ILE A 196 -9.04 2.43 -10.35
N VAL A 197 -9.23 3.66 -10.84
CA VAL A 197 -10.38 4.49 -10.46
C VAL A 197 -11.69 3.86 -10.92
N ILE A 198 -11.75 3.31 -12.13
CA ILE A 198 -12.91 2.54 -12.62
C ILE A 198 -13.21 1.33 -11.72
N ALA A 199 -12.16 0.64 -11.25
CA ALA A 199 -12.34 -0.52 -10.37
C ALA A 199 -12.92 -0.14 -8.99
N ALA A 200 -12.58 1.05 -8.49
CA ALA A 200 -13.02 1.57 -7.19
C ALA A 200 -14.45 2.16 -7.26
N ASP A 201 -14.73 3.02 -8.25
CA ASP A 201 -16.03 3.66 -8.43
C ASP A 201 -16.32 3.90 -9.93
N PRO A 202 -16.86 2.89 -10.62
CA PRO A 202 -17.17 2.99 -12.05
C PRO A 202 -18.25 4.03 -12.35
N GLU A 203 -19.21 4.22 -11.45
CA GLU A 203 -20.29 5.19 -11.65
C GLU A 203 -19.78 6.64 -11.56
N PHE A 204 -18.86 6.92 -10.64
CA PHE A 204 -18.22 8.21 -10.56
C PHE A 204 -17.51 8.57 -11.87
N VAL A 205 -16.73 7.63 -12.43
CA VAL A 205 -16.00 7.86 -13.68
C VAL A 205 -16.96 8.11 -14.83
N MET A 206 -18.00 7.28 -15.00
CA MET A 206 -19.01 7.47 -16.04
C MET A 206 -19.72 8.82 -15.94
N ARG A 207 -20.12 9.23 -14.71
CA ARG A 207 -20.75 10.54 -14.47
C ARG A 207 -19.80 11.69 -14.78
N SER A 208 -18.52 11.55 -14.46
CA SER A 208 -17.51 12.58 -14.69
C SER A 208 -17.24 12.78 -16.18
N LEU A 209 -17.13 11.69 -16.94
CA LEU A 209 -16.94 11.75 -18.38
C LEU A 209 -18.17 12.28 -19.10
N ALA A 210 -19.39 11.91 -18.68
CA ALA A 210 -20.63 12.40 -19.27
C ALA A 210 -20.86 13.92 -19.08
N LYS A 211 -20.27 14.54 -18.04
CA LYS A 211 -20.34 15.98 -17.83
C LYS A 211 -19.35 16.79 -18.65
N SER A 212 -18.35 16.11 -19.24
CA SER A 212 -17.27 16.73 -20.01
C SER A 212 -17.49 16.64 -21.53
N ALA A 213 -18.58 15.98 -21.97
CA ALA A 213 -19.04 15.89 -23.35
C ALA A 213 -20.16 16.89 -23.61
#